data_33431c6ef21d4dcf85d5c27d7b5ff598
#
_entry.id   33431c6ef21d4dcf85d5c27d7b5ff598
#
_cell.length_a   1.000
_cell.length_b   1.000
_cell.length_c   1.000
_cell.angle_alpha   90.00
_cell.angle_beta   90.00
_cell.angle_gamma   90.00
#
_symmetry.space_group_name_H-M   'P 1'
#
loop_
_entity.id
_entity.type
_entity.pdbx_description
1 polymer ?
#
loop_
_entity_poly.entity_id
_entity_poly.type
_entity_poly.pdbx_seq_one_letter_code
_entity_poly.pdbx_strand_id
1 'polypeptide(L)'
;IKADLEIYFQLNVFESNRFWAKLSGGVDIDAPIHLRFGGKQLKKEKEIPVFEFTPVFTAFALGPFVVPVVIRNGFIFKYSGAINANLSMMVPSYYNASFETGPKYESGRWGSFKGFEWHAGINYEKLTVVPSATLSLEAGAGFYFHTGAYLGGAVGPYFEFGPQAEVSANAALSGNEVYFNTNGNVSIGGEVGAEIKIWKFDLGKIKIPYKVVSKDLWDVDLRFNKDDIVNAMKPKQ
;
A
#
# COMPACT_ATOMS: atom_id res chain seq x y z
N ILE A 1 3.43 -35.95 1.24
CA ILE A 1 3.19 -36.85 0.09
C ILE A 1 3.25 -38.27 0.62
N LYS A 2 2.16 -39.02 0.43
CA LYS A 2 2.08 -40.42 0.71
C LYS A 2 1.75 -41.15 -0.57
N ALA A 3 2.35 -42.31 -0.79
CA ALA A 3 2.03 -43.19 -1.91
C ALA A 3 2.06 -44.63 -1.42
N ASP A 4 1.02 -45.38 -1.72
CA ASP A 4 0.87 -46.80 -1.38
C ASP A 4 0.63 -47.62 -2.65
N LEU A 5 1.31 -48.74 -2.78
CA LEU A 5 1.13 -49.68 -3.87
C LEU A 5 0.55 -50.99 -3.32
N GLU A 6 -0.64 -51.34 -3.76
CA GLU A 6 -1.29 -52.62 -3.44
C GLU A 6 -1.33 -53.48 -4.68
N ILE A 7 -0.91 -54.75 -4.55
CA ILE A 7 -0.98 -55.74 -5.63
C ILE A 7 -1.76 -56.96 -5.11
N TYR A 8 -2.78 -57.36 -5.83
CA TYR A 8 -3.63 -58.49 -5.48
C TYR A 8 -3.71 -59.49 -6.62
N PHE A 9 -3.53 -60.75 -6.29
CA PHE A 9 -3.67 -61.88 -7.20
C PHE A 9 -4.61 -62.91 -6.59
N GLN A 10 -5.63 -63.27 -7.32
CA GLN A 10 -6.48 -64.42 -7.00
C GLN A 10 -6.61 -65.30 -8.24
N LEU A 11 -6.05 -66.49 -8.15
CA LEU A 11 -6.16 -67.46 -9.19
C LEU A 11 -7.05 -68.61 -8.68
N ASN A 12 -8.20 -68.85 -9.29
CA ASN A 12 -9.12 -69.91 -8.96
C ASN A 12 -9.32 -70.76 -10.18
N VAL A 13 -9.19 -72.09 -10.02
CA VAL A 13 -9.34 -73.04 -11.13
C VAL A 13 -10.81 -73.20 -11.55
N PHE A 14 -11.75 -72.84 -10.66
CA PHE A 14 -13.18 -73.02 -10.89
C PHE A 14 -13.99 -71.71 -10.85
N GLU A 15 -13.36 -70.60 -10.52
CA GLU A 15 -13.99 -69.30 -10.46
C GLU A 15 -13.22 -68.28 -11.29
N SER A 16 -13.78 -67.10 -11.46
CA SER A 16 -13.14 -66.02 -12.23
C SER A 16 -11.84 -65.58 -11.60
N ASN A 17 -10.76 -65.60 -12.37
CA ASN A 17 -9.47 -65.04 -11.97
C ASN A 17 -9.57 -63.54 -11.79
N ARG A 18 -8.95 -63.06 -10.73
CA ARG A 18 -8.86 -61.63 -10.40
C ARG A 18 -7.40 -61.22 -10.26
N PHE A 19 -7.08 -60.15 -10.89
CA PHE A 19 -5.79 -59.49 -10.73
C PHE A 19 -6.01 -57.98 -10.71
N TRP A 20 -5.35 -57.31 -9.79
CA TRP A 20 -5.26 -55.87 -9.83
C TRP A 20 -3.97 -55.40 -9.20
N ALA A 21 -3.47 -54.23 -9.71
CA ALA A 21 -2.42 -53.49 -9.12
C ALA A 21 -2.93 -52.02 -8.99
N LYS A 22 -3.01 -51.55 -7.79
CA LYS A 22 -3.53 -50.23 -7.48
C LYS A 22 -2.43 -49.39 -6.87
N LEU A 23 -2.16 -48.27 -7.48
CA LEU A 23 -1.33 -47.21 -6.91
C LEU A 23 -2.26 -46.11 -6.39
N SER A 24 -2.20 -45.84 -5.11
CA SER A 24 -2.91 -44.75 -4.47
C SER A 24 -1.93 -43.77 -3.84
N GLY A 25 -2.29 -42.53 -3.80
CA GLY A 25 -1.46 -41.52 -3.17
C GLY A 25 -2.23 -40.25 -2.82
N GLY A 26 -1.64 -39.46 -1.98
CA GLY A 26 -2.24 -38.21 -1.56
C GLY A 26 -1.18 -37.15 -1.27
N VAL A 27 -1.58 -35.89 -1.43
CA VAL A 27 -0.80 -34.70 -1.12
C VAL A 27 -1.65 -33.80 -0.25
N ASP A 28 -1.18 -33.53 0.96
CA ASP A 28 -1.75 -32.56 1.87
C ASP A 28 -0.82 -31.36 1.93
N ILE A 29 -1.34 -30.18 1.66
CA ILE A 29 -0.59 -28.93 1.68
C ILE A 29 -1.36 -27.93 2.54
N ASP A 30 -0.75 -27.51 3.63
CA ASP A 30 -1.17 -26.32 4.38
C ASP A 30 -0.45 -25.12 3.78
N ALA A 31 -1.17 -24.26 3.06
CA ALA A 31 -0.61 -23.08 2.43
C ALA A 31 -1.48 -21.84 2.74
N PRO A 32 -1.02 -20.94 3.59
CA PRO A 32 -1.78 -19.74 3.88
C PRO A 32 -1.86 -18.82 2.64
N ILE A 33 -3.05 -18.32 2.37
CA ILE A 33 -3.28 -17.31 1.34
C ILE A 33 -3.04 -15.94 1.97
N HIS A 34 -2.06 -15.21 1.46
CA HIS A 34 -1.80 -13.85 1.84
C HIS A 34 -2.59 -12.88 0.94
N LEU A 35 -3.61 -12.26 1.49
CA LEU A 35 -4.36 -11.22 0.82
C LEU A 35 -3.78 -9.87 1.23
N ARG A 36 -3.34 -9.08 0.26
CA ARG A 36 -2.88 -7.70 0.47
C ARG A 36 -3.71 -6.77 -0.39
N PHE A 37 -4.40 -5.88 0.26
CA PHE A 37 -5.10 -4.78 -0.37
C PHE A 37 -4.30 -3.52 -0.05
N GLY A 38 -3.43 -3.10 -0.97
CA GLY A 38 -2.73 -1.83 -0.90
C GLY A 38 -3.56 -0.77 -1.60
N GLY A 39 -3.98 0.24 -0.87
CA GLY A 39 -4.53 1.44 -1.48
C GLY A 39 -3.41 2.19 -2.20
N LYS A 40 -3.71 2.69 -3.39
CA LYS A 40 -2.81 3.64 -4.04
C LYS A 40 -2.75 4.89 -3.15
N GLN A 41 -1.56 5.29 -2.74
CA GLN A 41 -1.39 6.54 -2.02
C GLN A 41 -1.96 7.67 -2.87
N LEU A 42 -3.03 8.28 -2.39
CA LEU A 42 -3.61 9.46 -2.99
C LEU A 42 -2.95 10.67 -2.34
N LYS A 43 -1.98 11.24 -3.03
CA LYS A 43 -1.36 12.49 -2.63
C LYS A 43 -1.80 13.58 -3.58
N LYS A 44 -2.30 14.67 -3.04
CA LYS A 44 -2.70 15.84 -3.80
C LYS A 44 -2.08 17.08 -3.15
N GLU A 45 -1.37 17.84 -3.93
CA GLU A 45 -0.77 19.10 -3.54
C GLU A 45 -1.23 20.17 -4.54
N LYS A 46 -1.58 21.32 -4.06
CA LYS A 46 -1.99 22.43 -4.92
C LYS A 46 -1.43 23.74 -4.39
N GLU A 47 -0.93 24.53 -5.31
CA GLU A 47 -0.46 25.90 -5.07
C GLU A 47 -1.46 26.88 -5.68
N ILE A 48 -1.80 27.92 -4.94
CA ILE A 48 -2.70 28.98 -5.38
C ILE A 48 -1.97 30.31 -5.20
N PRO A 49 -1.65 31.02 -6.28
CA PRO A 49 -1.15 32.39 -6.15
C PRO A 49 -2.26 33.25 -5.53
N VAL A 50 -1.94 33.92 -4.43
CA VAL A 50 -2.88 34.79 -3.72
C VAL A 50 -2.70 36.24 -4.20
N PHE A 51 -1.44 36.65 -4.32
CA PHE A 51 -1.07 37.96 -4.76
C PHE A 51 0.30 37.94 -5.41
N GLU A 52 0.44 38.59 -6.56
CA GLU A 52 1.71 38.80 -7.25
C GLU A 52 2.03 40.27 -7.31
N PHE A 53 3.24 40.65 -6.91
CA PHE A 53 3.75 41.99 -7.13
C PHE A 53 4.12 42.19 -8.60
N THR A 54 4.17 43.45 -9.02
CA THR A 54 4.64 43.77 -10.36
C THR A 54 6.06 43.21 -10.56
N PRO A 55 6.31 42.40 -11.59
CA PRO A 55 7.63 41.83 -11.83
C PRO A 55 8.67 42.94 -12.07
N VAL A 56 9.85 42.73 -11.51
CA VAL A 56 10.99 43.63 -11.77
C VAL A 56 11.83 43.04 -12.89
N PHE A 57 12.02 43.81 -13.92
CA PHE A 57 12.86 43.44 -15.06
C PHE A 57 14.24 44.06 -14.91
N THR A 58 15.26 43.24 -14.98
CA THR A 58 16.67 43.65 -14.98
C THR A 58 17.45 42.83 -16.00
N ALA A 59 18.71 43.16 -16.19
CA ALA A 59 19.58 42.39 -17.05
C ALA A 59 21.00 42.46 -16.51
N PHE A 60 21.77 41.40 -16.74
CA PHE A 60 23.21 41.42 -16.49
C PHE A 60 23.99 41.05 -17.74
N ALA A 61 25.18 41.63 -17.85
CA ALA A 61 26.08 41.38 -18.97
C ALA A 61 26.99 40.19 -18.64
N LEU A 62 27.04 39.23 -19.55
CA LEU A 62 27.94 38.10 -19.51
C LEU A 62 28.86 38.18 -20.74
N GLY A 63 29.95 38.87 -20.62
CA GLY A 63 30.77 39.23 -21.79
C GLY A 63 29.98 40.07 -22.81
N PRO A 64 29.91 39.66 -24.08
CA PRO A 64 29.16 40.35 -25.10
C PRO A 64 27.62 40.09 -25.03
N PHE A 65 27.16 39.21 -24.15
CA PHE A 65 25.76 38.84 -24.07
C PHE A 65 25.05 39.59 -22.94
N VAL A 66 23.85 40.05 -23.22
CA VAL A 66 22.94 40.62 -22.23
C VAL A 66 21.85 39.61 -21.92
N VAL A 67 21.81 39.16 -20.67
CA VAL A 67 20.86 38.16 -20.20
C VAL A 67 19.76 38.86 -19.42
N PRO A 68 18.52 38.86 -19.91
CA PRO A 68 17.41 39.42 -19.17
C PRO A 68 17.05 38.58 -17.96
N VAL A 69 16.74 39.23 -16.84
CA VAL A 69 16.29 38.59 -15.60
C VAL A 69 14.97 39.20 -15.18
N VAL A 70 14.03 38.33 -14.83
CA VAL A 70 12.73 38.70 -14.29
C VAL A 70 12.66 38.27 -12.83
N ILE A 71 12.52 39.24 -11.93
CA ILE A 71 12.31 38.98 -10.51
C ILE A 71 10.80 38.98 -10.26
N ARG A 72 10.28 37.89 -9.76
CA ARG A 72 8.88 37.72 -9.36
C ARG A 72 8.80 37.56 -7.85
N ASN A 73 7.89 38.30 -7.24
CA ASN A 73 7.60 38.24 -5.83
C ASN A 73 6.09 38.10 -5.66
N GLY A 74 5.66 37.41 -4.64
CA GLY A 74 4.25 37.24 -4.38
C GLY A 74 3.96 36.44 -3.11
N PHE A 75 2.69 36.22 -2.87
CA PHE A 75 2.22 35.35 -1.83
C PHE A 75 1.49 34.17 -2.46
N ILE A 76 1.78 33.00 -2.00
CA ILE A 76 1.15 31.76 -2.42
C ILE A 76 0.55 31.03 -1.23
N PHE A 77 -0.56 30.39 -1.45
CA PHE A 77 -1.18 29.46 -0.52
C PHE A 77 -1.00 28.04 -1.06
N LYS A 78 -0.41 27.18 -0.24
CA LYS A 78 -0.24 25.76 -0.57
C LYS A 78 -1.09 24.93 0.36
N TYR A 79 -1.74 23.93 -0.19
CA TYR A 79 -2.37 22.88 0.61
C TYR A 79 -2.08 21.52 0.05
N SER A 80 -1.97 20.56 0.94
CA SER A 80 -1.71 19.17 0.61
C SER A 80 -2.63 18.24 1.39
N GLY A 81 -2.89 17.09 0.82
CA GLY A 81 -3.57 16.01 1.50
C GLY A 81 -3.06 14.68 0.97
N ALA A 82 -2.87 13.72 1.85
CA ALA A 82 -2.51 12.38 1.49
C ALA A 82 -3.35 11.37 2.27
N ILE A 83 -3.76 10.32 1.59
CA ILE A 83 -4.47 9.19 2.18
C ILE A 83 -3.71 7.94 1.75
N ASN A 84 -3.34 7.13 2.72
CA ASN A 84 -2.72 5.85 2.48
C ASN A 84 -3.45 4.79 3.33
N ALA A 85 -3.95 3.75 2.67
CA ALA A 85 -4.63 2.65 3.33
C ALA A 85 -4.04 1.33 2.87
N ASN A 86 -3.64 0.51 3.81
CA ASN A 86 -3.17 -0.84 3.56
C ASN A 86 -3.95 -1.82 4.44
N LEU A 87 -4.40 -2.89 3.83
CA LEU A 87 -5.01 -4.01 4.53
C LEU A 87 -4.25 -5.28 4.15
N SER A 88 -3.75 -6.01 5.11
CA SER A 88 -3.22 -7.34 4.88
C SER A 88 -3.94 -8.36 5.77
N MET A 89 -4.27 -9.49 5.19
CA MET A 89 -4.95 -10.57 5.86
C MET A 89 -4.31 -11.89 5.44
N MET A 90 -4.06 -12.76 6.42
CA MET A 90 -3.62 -14.12 6.17
C MET A 90 -4.77 -15.08 6.44
N VAL A 91 -5.15 -15.83 5.42
CA VAL A 91 -6.21 -16.83 5.49
C VAL A 91 -5.55 -18.19 5.44
N PRO A 92 -5.56 -18.96 6.55
CA PRO A 92 -5.03 -20.31 6.54
C PRO A 92 -5.93 -21.18 5.65
N SER A 93 -5.34 -21.76 4.63
CA SER A 93 -6.01 -22.64 3.69
C SER A 93 -5.28 -23.97 3.56
N TYR A 94 -6.02 -24.99 3.25
CA TYR A 94 -5.49 -26.32 2.99
C TYR A 94 -5.91 -26.82 1.61
N TYR A 95 -5.05 -27.63 1.05
CA TYR A 95 -5.28 -28.31 -0.23
C TYR A 95 -4.98 -29.79 -0.02
N ASN A 96 -5.96 -30.62 -0.31
CA ASN A 96 -5.85 -32.07 -0.24
C ASN A 96 -6.15 -32.62 -1.62
N ALA A 97 -5.26 -33.46 -2.13
CA ALA A 97 -5.48 -34.15 -3.38
C ALA A 97 -5.18 -35.65 -3.17
N SER A 98 -6.06 -36.51 -3.63
CA SER A 98 -5.85 -37.95 -3.63
C SER A 98 -6.05 -38.52 -5.03
N PHE A 99 -5.31 -39.52 -5.35
CA PHE A 99 -5.44 -40.23 -6.61
C PHE A 99 -5.36 -41.74 -6.43
N GLU A 100 -6.06 -42.43 -7.30
CA GLU A 100 -5.99 -43.88 -7.45
C GLU A 100 -5.85 -44.24 -8.93
N THR A 101 -4.91 -45.08 -9.25
CA THR A 101 -4.71 -45.55 -10.65
C THR A 101 -4.19 -46.98 -10.64
N GLY A 102 -4.44 -47.70 -11.74
CA GLY A 102 -3.87 -49.01 -11.93
C GLY A 102 -4.76 -49.94 -12.76
N PRO A 103 -4.21 -51.04 -13.29
CA PRO A 103 -4.96 -52.05 -14.02
C PRO A 103 -5.79 -52.91 -13.09
N LYS A 104 -6.95 -53.34 -13.57
CA LYS A 104 -7.84 -54.29 -12.92
C LYS A 104 -8.31 -55.34 -13.94
N TYR A 105 -8.21 -56.61 -13.59
CA TYR A 105 -8.81 -57.70 -14.34
C TYR A 105 -9.78 -58.44 -13.48
N GLU A 106 -11.03 -58.52 -13.88
CA GLU A 106 -12.08 -59.15 -13.13
C GLU A 106 -13.13 -59.73 -14.10
N SER A 107 -13.54 -60.98 -13.85
CA SER A 107 -14.58 -61.66 -14.65
C SER A 107 -14.30 -61.65 -16.16
N GLY A 108 -13.05 -61.88 -16.56
CA GLY A 108 -12.67 -61.96 -17.96
C GLY A 108 -12.47 -60.62 -18.66
N ARG A 109 -12.53 -59.49 -17.93
CA ARG A 109 -12.43 -58.15 -18.52
C ARG A 109 -11.33 -57.33 -17.87
N TRP A 110 -10.60 -56.58 -18.69
CA TRP A 110 -9.65 -55.60 -18.25
C TRP A 110 -10.37 -54.25 -17.97
N GLY A 111 -10.01 -53.64 -16.88
CA GLY A 111 -10.41 -52.31 -16.48
C GLY A 111 -9.26 -51.56 -15.82
N SER A 112 -9.51 -50.40 -15.34
CA SER A 112 -8.54 -49.63 -14.58
C SER A 112 -9.19 -48.91 -13.42
N PHE A 113 -8.44 -48.76 -12.32
CA PHE A 113 -8.77 -47.75 -11.31
C PHE A 113 -8.46 -46.37 -11.89
N LYS A 114 -9.38 -45.44 -11.72
CA LYS A 114 -9.20 -44.03 -12.09
C LYS A 114 -9.98 -43.21 -11.07
N GLY A 115 -9.28 -42.66 -10.13
CA GLY A 115 -9.83 -41.77 -9.15
C GLY A 115 -8.90 -40.56 -8.99
N PHE A 116 -9.43 -39.40 -9.04
CA PHE A 116 -8.75 -38.17 -8.64
C PHE A 116 -9.76 -37.33 -7.89
N GLU A 117 -9.46 -37.04 -6.65
CA GLU A 117 -10.27 -36.15 -5.82
C GLU A 117 -9.37 -35.05 -5.29
N TRP A 118 -9.88 -33.85 -5.31
CA TRP A 118 -9.19 -32.77 -4.68
C TRP A 118 -10.16 -31.94 -3.86
N HIS A 119 -9.69 -31.46 -2.72
CA HIS A 119 -10.43 -30.60 -1.83
C HIS A 119 -9.56 -29.41 -1.47
N ALA A 120 -10.14 -28.22 -1.48
CA ALA A 120 -9.50 -27.02 -0.98
C ALA A 120 -10.47 -26.33 -0.02
N GLY A 121 -9.96 -25.79 1.03
CA GLY A 121 -10.79 -25.11 2.01
C GLY A 121 -10.01 -24.17 2.91
N ILE A 122 -10.76 -23.44 3.68
CA ILE A 122 -10.22 -22.54 4.70
C ILE A 122 -10.27 -23.31 6.03
N ASN A 123 -9.15 -23.33 6.73
CA ASN A 123 -9.10 -23.91 8.06
C ASN A 123 -9.62 -22.90 9.08
N TYR A 124 -10.91 -22.93 9.34
CA TYR A 124 -11.58 -22.00 10.26
C TYR A 124 -11.11 -22.13 11.72
N GLU A 125 -10.62 -23.30 12.14
CA GLU A 125 -10.09 -23.52 13.48
C GLU A 125 -8.71 -22.86 13.68
N LYS A 126 -7.94 -22.78 12.60
CA LYS A 126 -6.65 -22.09 12.55
C LYS A 126 -6.78 -20.62 12.06
N LEU A 127 -7.99 -20.11 11.93
CA LEU A 127 -8.25 -18.76 11.46
C LEU A 127 -7.86 -17.72 12.54
N THR A 128 -6.58 -17.65 12.81
CA THR A 128 -5.98 -16.48 13.44
C THR A 128 -5.90 -15.42 12.34
N VAL A 129 -7.05 -14.87 11.97
CA VAL A 129 -7.07 -13.66 11.18
C VAL A 129 -6.46 -12.59 12.04
N VAL A 130 -5.18 -12.34 11.82
CA VAL A 130 -4.52 -11.13 12.30
C VAL A 130 -4.66 -10.13 11.15
N PRO A 131 -5.78 -9.40 11.06
CA PRO A 131 -5.87 -8.33 10.08
C PRO A 131 -4.88 -7.28 10.52
N SER A 132 -3.88 -7.00 9.73
CA SER A 132 -3.14 -5.77 9.88
C SER A 132 -3.74 -4.77 8.90
N ALA A 133 -4.33 -3.74 9.42
CA ALA A 133 -4.86 -2.64 8.64
C ALA A 133 -4.15 -1.35 9.11
N THR A 134 -3.69 -0.57 8.16
CA THR A 134 -3.14 0.76 8.44
C THR A 134 -3.86 1.78 7.60
N LEU A 135 -4.25 2.87 8.21
CA LEU A 135 -4.82 4.05 7.57
C LEU A 135 -4.00 5.25 8.01
N SER A 136 -3.42 5.96 7.05
CA SER A 136 -2.72 7.21 7.30
C SER A 136 -3.44 8.33 6.56
N LEU A 137 -3.70 9.40 7.27
CA LEU A 137 -4.26 10.64 6.75
C LEU A 137 -3.27 11.76 7.08
N GLU A 138 -2.96 12.56 6.07
CA GLU A 138 -2.12 13.75 6.24
C GLU A 138 -2.81 14.91 5.56
N ALA A 139 -2.81 16.06 6.20
CA ALA A 139 -3.27 17.31 5.61
C ALA A 139 -2.34 18.43 6.04
N GLY A 140 -2.05 19.32 5.12
CA GLY A 140 -1.20 20.48 5.39
C GLY A 140 -1.71 21.70 4.64
N ALA A 141 -1.48 22.87 5.24
CA ALA A 141 -1.73 24.15 4.60
C ALA A 141 -0.68 25.15 5.04
N GLY A 142 -0.25 26.01 4.12
CA GLY A 142 0.74 27.03 4.41
C GLY A 142 0.54 28.27 3.54
N PHE A 143 0.99 29.39 4.08
CA PHE A 143 0.98 30.69 3.41
C PHE A 143 2.41 31.18 3.30
N TYR A 144 2.90 31.33 2.08
CA TYR A 144 4.32 31.60 1.83
C TYR A 144 4.53 32.88 1.04
N PHE A 145 5.53 33.62 1.42
CA PHE A 145 6.15 34.60 0.55
C PHE A 145 7.04 33.88 -0.46
N HIS A 146 6.80 34.09 -1.72
CA HIS A 146 7.57 33.53 -2.83
C HIS A 146 8.39 34.62 -3.50
N THR A 147 9.67 34.35 -3.73
CA THR A 147 10.54 35.21 -4.55
C THR A 147 11.38 34.34 -5.47
N GLY A 148 11.52 34.78 -6.72
CA GLY A 148 12.32 34.03 -7.70
C GLY A 148 12.95 34.95 -8.73
N ALA A 149 14.11 34.57 -9.22
CA ALA A 149 14.86 35.29 -10.26
C ALA A 149 15.01 34.41 -11.50
N TYR A 150 14.38 34.79 -12.59
CA TYR A 150 14.23 33.95 -13.78
C TYR A 150 15.00 34.50 -14.96
N LEU A 151 15.95 33.71 -15.49
CA LEU A 151 16.68 34.00 -16.72
C LEU A 151 15.73 33.91 -17.92
N GLY A 152 15.65 34.99 -18.70
CA GLY A 152 14.70 35.08 -19.81
C GLY A 152 13.24 34.92 -19.39
N GLY A 153 12.95 35.02 -18.09
CA GLY A 153 11.61 34.83 -17.53
C GLY A 153 11.19 33.35 -17.43
N ALA A 154 12.07 32.40 -17.77
CA ALA A 154 11.72 30.98 -17.94
C ALA A 154 12.37 30.04 -16.91
N VAL A 155 13.62 30.26 -16.57
CA VAL A 155 14.39 29.33 -15.70
C VAL A 155 15.06 30.14 -14.61
N GLY A 156 14.91 29.70 -13.36
CA GLY A 156 15.60 30.37 -12.28
C GLY A 156 15.39 29.78 -10.89
N PRO A 157 16.26 30.17 -9.95
CA PRO A 157 16.10 29.85 -8.56
C PRO A 157 14.92 30.61 -7.96
N TYR A 158 14.29 29.96 -6.97
CA TYR A 158 13.25 30.56 -6.16
C TYR A 158 13.46 30.23 -4.68
N PHE A 159 12.83 31.02 -3.85
CA PHE A 159 12.80 30.88 -2.41
C PHE A 159 11.39 31.14 -1.91
N GLU A 160 10.93 30.30 -1.00
CA GLU A 160 9.64 30.44 -0.35
C GLU A 160 9.83 30.37 1.16
N PHE A 161 9.10 31.18 1.88
CA PHE A 161 9.17 31.26 3.33
C PHE A 161 7.81 31.66 3.90
N GLY A 162 7.36 30.93 4.93
CA GLY A 162 6.10 31.25 5.59
C GLY A 162 5.66 30.25 6.65
N PRO A 163 4.56 30.57 7.33
CA PRO A 163 3.94 29.67 8.28
C PRO A 163 3.17 28.54 7.55
N GLN A 164 3.26 27.35 8.13
CA GLN A 164 2.50 26.18 7.69
C GLN A 164 1.96 25.42 8.90
N ALA A 165 0.82 24.77 8.72
CA ALA A 165 0.23 23.84 9.65
C ALA A 165 0.06 22.48 9.00
N GLU A 166 0.39 21.43 9.73
CA GLU A 166 0.28 20.04 9.28
C GLU A 166 -0.49 19.25 10.35
N VAL A 167 -1.36 18.38 9.90
CA VAL A 167 -2.10 17.43 10.73
C VAL A 167 -1.91 16.04 10.15
N SER A 168 -1.59 15.10 11.00
CA SER A 168 -1.56 13.69 10.64
C SER A 168 -2.45 12.89 11.56
N ALA A 169 -3.05 11.85 11.03
CA ALA A 169 -3.77 10.84 11.79
C ALA A 169 -3.45 9.48 11.23
N ASN A 170 -3.05 8.57 12.10
CA ASN A 170 -2.71 7.21 11.76
C ASN A 170 -3.55 6.27 12.60
N ALA A 171 -4.18 5.30 11.96
CA ALA A 171 -4.85 4.21 12.63
C ALA A 171 -4.23 2.89 12.17
N ALA A 172 -3.96 2.01 13.11
CA ALA A 172 -3.45 0.68 12.81
C ALA A 172 -4.20 -0.36 13.63
N LEU A 173 -4.55 -1.46 12.97
CA LEU A 173 -5.07 -2.66 13.60
C LEU A 173 -3.99 -3.74 13.50
N SER A 174 -3.54 -4.27 14.62
CA SER A 174 -2.56 -5.36 14.67
C SER A 174 -3.01 -6.38 15.71
N GLY A 175 -3.45 -7.52 15.24
CA GLY A 175 -3.99 -8.56 16.13
C GLY A 175 -5.26 -8.08 16.84
N ASN A 176 -5.19 -8.03 18.17
CA ASN A 176 -6.29 -7.57 19.03
C ASN A 176 -6.17 -6.11 19.45
N GLU A 177 -5.15 -5.39 18.98
CA GLU A 177 -4.88 -4.01 19.37
C GLU A 177 -5.19 -3.04 18.25
N VAL A 178 -5.87 -1.96 18.59
CA VAL A 178 -6.12 -0.82 17.71
C VAL A 178 -5.29 0.34 18.22
N TYR A 179 -4.42 0.82 17.37
CA TYR A 179 -3.60 2.00 17.60
C TYR A 179 -4.19 3.18 16.85
N PHE A 180 -4.29 4.29 17.52
CA PHE A 180 -4.68 5.55 16.91
C PHE A 180 -3.72 6.63 17.39
N ASN A 181 -3.03 7.25 16.42
CA ASN A 181 -2.15 8.37 16.66
C ASN A 181 -2.61 9.57 15.86
N THR A 182 -2.65 10.74 16.47
CA THR A 182 -2.88 12.01 15.79
C THR A 182 -1.91 13.05 16.29
N ASN A 183 -1.33 13.76 15.34
CA ASN A 183 -0.37 14.82 15.58
C ASN A 183 -0.80 16.07 14.81
N GLY A 184 -0.66 17.21 15.45
CA GLY A 184 -0.84 18.50 14.81
C GLY A 184 0.36 19.39 15.09
N ASN A 185 0.92 19.97 14.05
CA ASN A 185 2.11 20.81 14.17
C ASN A 185 1.96 22.11 13.39
N VAL A 186 2.59 23.15 13.89
CA VAL A 186 2.74 24.44 13.21
C VAL A 186 4.22 24.70 13.07
N SER A 187 4.63 25.13 11.91
CA SER A 187 6.03 25.43 11.65
C SER A 187 6.17 26.71 10.80
N ILE A 188 7.37 27.27 10.85
CA ILE A 188 7.81 28.31 9.94
C ILE A 188 8.95 27.72 9.12
N GLY A 189 8.81 27.78 7.82
CA GLY A 189 9.77 27.22 6.90
C GLY A 189 9.38 27.52 5.47
N GLY A 190 9.80 26.70 4.58
CA GLY A 190 9.49 26.85 3.16
C GLY A 190 10.31 25.92 2.30
N GLU A 191 10.60 26.38 1.11
CA GLU A 191 11.45 25.65 0.19
C GLU A 191 12.35 26.58 -0.61
N VAL A 192 13.50 26.08 -0.97
CA VAL A 192 14.42 26.69 -1.92
C VAL A 192 14.58 25.76 -3.10
N GLY A 193 14.62 26.30 -4.30
CA GLY A 193 14.73 25.46 -5.46
C GLY A 193 15.00 26.17 -6.75
N ALA A 194 14.79 25.47 -7.83
CA ALA A 194 14.80 26.01 -9.18
C ALA A 194 13.59 25.48 -9.94
N GLU A 195 13.00 26.33 -10.75
CA GLU A 195 11.89 25.94 -11.60
C GLU A 195 12.15 26.33 -13.05
N ILE A 196 11.55 25.55 -13.95
CA ILE A 196 11.59 25.79 -15.39
C ILE A 196 10.15 26.04 -15.83
N LYS A 197 9.85 27.28 -16.16
CA LYS A 197 8.57 27.71 -16.71
C LYS A 197 8.77 28.30 -18.08
N ILE A 198 8.30 27.64 -19.11
CA ILE A 198 8.28 28.16 -20.46
C ILE A 198 6.84 28.53 -20.81
N TRP A 199 6.57 29.84 -20.83
CA TRP A 199 5.25 30.42 -21.08
C TRP A 199 4.21 29.99 -20.01
N LYS A 200 3.25 29.12 -20.39
CA LYS A 200 2.25 28.56 -19.48
C LYS A 200 2.58 27.13 -19.03
N PHE A 201 3.70 26.60 -19.50
CA PHE A 201 4.10 25.22 -19.21
C PHE A 201 5.11 25.21 -18.07
N ASP A 202 4.73 24.53 -16.99
CA ASP A 202 5.63 24.15 -15.90
C ASP A 202 6.32 22.85 -16.33
N LEU A 203 7.61 22.94 -16.68
CA LEU A 203 8.37 21.79 -17.17
C LEU A 203 9.08 21.04 -16.05
N GLY A 204 9.12 21.58 -14.86
CA GLY A 204 9.69 20.91 -13.70
C GLY A 204 10.16 21.86 -12.62
N LYS A 205 10.14 21.36 -11.42
CA LYS A 205 10.52 22.07 -10.19
C LYS A 205 11.42 21.14 -9.36
N ILE A 206 12.61 21.60 -9.05
CA ILE A 206 13.49 20.96 -8.05
C ILE A 206 13.31 21.75 -6.76
N LYS A 207 12.96 21.07 -5.67
CA LYS A 207 12.68 21.70 -4.40
C LYS A 207 13.40 21.00 -3.25
N ILE A 208 13.92 21.81 -2.35
CA ILE A 208 14.55 21.39 -1.10
C ILE A 208 13.77 22.07 0.03
N PRO A 209 12.92 21.32 0.77
CA PRO A 209 12.18 21.88 1.89
C PRO A 209 13.10 22.15 3.07
N TYR A 210 12.78 23.18 3.86
CA TYR A 210 13.46 23.48 5.11
C TYR A 210 12.46 23.94 6.17
N LYS A 211 12.76 23.66 7.44
CA LYS A 211 12.00 24.17 8.60
C LYS A 211 12.96 24.93 9.50
N VAL A 212 12.54 26.11 9.90
CA VAL A 212 13.31 26.98 10.83
C VAL A 212 12.86 26.72 12.26
N VAL A 213 11.55 26.70 12.47
CA VAL A 213 10.93 26.46 13.79
C VAL A 213 9.74 25.54 13.56
N SER A 214 9.58 24.61 14.47
CA SER A 214 8.41 23.73 14.52
C SER A 214 7.94 23.59 15.94
N LYS A 215 6.63 23.56 16.13
CA LYS A 215 5.99 23.34 17.44
C LYS A 215 4.81 22.41 17.26
N ASP A 216 4.84 21.32 18.01
CA ASP A 216 3.70 20.44 18.10
C ASP A 216 2.61 21.07 18.94
N LEU A 217 1.40 21.10 18.41
CA LEU A 217 0.21 21.59 19.07
C LEU A 217 -0.42 20.50 19.92
N TRP A 218 -0.42 19.29 19.39
CA TRP A 218 -0.84 18.08 20.09
C TRP A 218 -0.14 16.87 19.48
N ASP A 219 0.05 15.87 20.31
CA ASP A 219 0.44 14.52 19.96
C ASP A 219 -0.33 13.57 20.86
N VAL A 220 -1.26 12.82 20.28
CA VAL A 220 -2.15 11.93 21.01
C VAL A 220 -1.97 10.52 20.50
N ASP A 221 -1.58 9.63 21.38
CA ASP A 221 -1.41 8.21 21.11
C ASP A 221 -2.40 7.42 21.96
N LEU A 222 -3.31 6.71 21.30
CA LEU A 222 -4.36 5.92 21.93
C LEU A 222 -4.21 4.47 21.54
N ARG A 223 -4.35 3.58 22.50
CA ARG A 223 -4.34 2.14 22.33
C ARG A 223 -5.58 1.53 22.92
N PHE A 224 -6.26 0.73 22.15
CA PHE A 224 -7.49 0.07 22.55
C PHE A 224 -7.35 -1.42 22.30
N ASN A 225 -7.87 -2.22 23.22
CA ASN A 225 -8.10 -3.62 22.95
C ASN A 225 -9.36 -3.76 22.09
N LYS A 226 -9.33 -4.60 21.06
CA LYS A 226 -10.47 -4.85 20.19
C LYS A 226 -11.71 -5.31 20.98
N ASP A 227 -11.50 -6.13 22.01
CA ASP A 227 -12.61 -6.64 22.82
C ASP A 227 -13.31 -5.53 23.61
N ASP A 228 -12.57 -4.52 24.06
CA ASP A 228 -13.13 -3.35 24.74
C ASP A 228 -14.01 -2.53 23.78
N ILE A 229 -13.58 -2.37 22.53
CA ILE A 229 -14.35 -1.66 21.50
C ILE A 229 -15.64 -2.42 21.18
N VAL A 230 -15.54 -3.74 20.95
CA VAL A 230 -16.69 -4.58 20.66
C VAL A 230 -17.70 -4.58 21.83
N ASN A 231 -17.22 -4.60 23.06
CA ASN A 231 -18.08 -4.55 24.24
C ASN A 231 -18.73 -3.17 24.43
N ALA A 232 -18.05 -2.09 24.09
CA ALA A 232 -18.60 -0.74 24.13
C ALA A 232 -19.68 -0.50 23.05
N MET A 233 -19.62 -1.23 21.94
CA MET A 233 -20.60 -1.15 20.84
C MET A 233 -21.84 -2.03 21.06
N LYS A 234 -21.84 -2.94 22.03
CA LYS A 234 -23.03 -3.72 22.36
C LYS A 234 -24.12 -2.79 22.89
N PRO A 235 -25.37 -2.89 22.38
CA PRO A 235 -26.46 -2.11 22.93
C PRO A 235 -26.63 -2.45 24.40
N LYS A 236 -26.66 -1.42 25.26
CA LYS A 236 -27.03 -1.61 26.67
C LYS A 236 -28.46 -2.14 26.70
N GLN A 237 -28.61 -3.37 27.14
CA GLN A 237 -29.94 -3.99 27.40
C GLN A 237 -30.60 -3.30 28.58
#